data_431b0bc133031f7a4d25b1822db5f892
#
_entry.id   431b0bc133031f7a4d25b1822db5f892
#
_cell.length_a   1.000
_cell.length_b   1.000
_cell.length_c   1.000
_cell.angle_alpha   90.00
_cell.angle_beta   90.00
_cell.angle_gamma   90.00
#
_symmetry.space_group_name_H-M   'P 1'
#
loop_
_entity.id
_entity.type
_entity.pdbx_description
1 polymer ?
#
loop_
_entity_poly.entity_id
_entity_poly.type
_entity_poly.pdbx_seq_one_letter_code
_entity_poly.pdbx_strand_id
1 'polypeptide(L)'
;MTVLGTKILAEAGSFAQSFRAAKPFRHLVIEDFLAPDLGQRMLADFPRFEDRYALNEMGEVGGKAVRMNVREISDTYRSLDRYLQTREFLDFVSVVTGIPDLLYDPDYIGGGTHENRDGQGLDQHVDFNFHPGTRWHRRLNLIVYLNPEWDEAWGGNLQLQADPWNGDASGQSIAPLFNRAVIFETTERSWHGFSSIHLPADKRDLSRKSFAIYLYTKERPPEETAASHATVYVPDGMPADLVPGVTLDAARVADLHGRFERMFGQLKFLYEREKHFASQIAAMEGALTQARDALRVPLQGYAVQAVPPLGMWPDRWVGKEFCVTFTPQRKARGVELELWAPDQLSGDQVLDIEILGKRWAHRVARGSRSQFSLDVKLSSGTAVELKIRSRCFFSPAAIGQSADDRELAWMLLGIALSH
;
A
#
# COMPACT_ATOMS: atom_id res chain seq x y z
N MET A 1 -22.93 -18.41 22.53
CA MET A 1 -23.93 -17.62 21.78
C MET A 1 -23.73 -17.89 20.31
N THR A 2 -24.72 -18.38 19.61
CA THR A 2 -24.63 -18.60 18.15
C THR A 2 -24.63 -17.23 17.47
N VAL A 3 -23.64 -16.98 16.60
CA VAL A 3 -23.48 -15.69 15.91
C VAL A 3 -24.02 -15.76 14.49
N LEU A 4 -23.69 -16.80 13.74
CA LEU A 4 -24.20 -17.00 12.38
C LEU A 4 -25.56 -17.71 12.38
N GLY A 5 -26.31 -17.52 11.30
CA GLY A 5 -27.52 -18.29 11.04
C GLY A 5 -27.26 -19.80 11.01
N THR A 6 -28.27 -20.59 11.36
CA THR A 6 -28.10 -22.04 11.64
C THR A 6 -27.56 -22.85 10.46
N LYS A 7 -27.75 -22.39 9.21
CA LYS A 7 -27.34 -23.10 7.99
C LYS A 7 -26.06 -22.55 7.35
N ILE A 8 -25.58 -21.38 7.78
CA ILE A 8 -24.52 -20.65 7.10
C ILE A 8 -23.26 -21.48 6.95
N LEU A 9 -22.76 -22.07 8.04
CA LEU A 9 -21.55 -22.89 7.99
C LEU A 9 -21.70 -24.15 7.13
N ALA A 10 -22.90 -24.76 7.12
CA ALA A 10 -23.17 -25.96 6.33
C ALA A 10 -23.21 -25.71 4.82
N GLU A 11 -23.56 -24.48 4.42
CA GLU A 11 -23.71 -24.08 3.02
C GLU A 11 -22.41 -23.51 2.40
N ALA A 12 -21.29 -23.54 3.10
CA ALA A 12 -20.03 -22.94 2.65
C ALA A 12 -19.60 -23.41 1.24
N GLY A 13 -19.83 -24.67 0.90
CA GLY A 13 -19.50 -25.24 -0.42
C GLY A 13 -20.35 -24.65 -1.56
N SER A 14 -21.65 -24.44 -1.36
CA SER A 14 -22.53 -23.80 -2.35
C SER A 14 -22.25 -22.30 -2.47
N PHE A 15 -21.95 -21.66 -1.36
CA PHE A 15 -21.51 -20.26 -1.33
C PHE A 15 -20.21 -20.04 -2.11
N ALA A 16 -19.26 -20.97 -2.00
CA ALA A 16 -18.01 -20.90 -2.76
C ALA A 16 -18.21 -20.96 -4.28
N GLN A 17 -19.20 -21.76 -4.74
CA GLN A 17 -19.54 -21.82 -6.16
C GLN A 17 -20.18 -20.50 -6.61
N SER A 18 -21.15 -19.98 -5.86
CA SER A 18 -21.82 -18.72 -6.14
C SER A 18 -20.86 -17.56 -6.16
N PHE A 19 -19.96 -17.45 -5.17
CA PHE A 19 -18.94 -16.40 -5.08
C PHE A 19 -18.05 -16.36 -6.33
N ARG A 20 -17.55 -17.52 -6.77
CA ARG A 20 -16.68 -17.62 -7.96
C ARG A 20 -17.37 -17.28 -9.27
N ALA A 21 -18.66 -17.64 -9.40
CA ALA A 21 -19.43 -17.45 -10.61
C ALA A 21 -19.99 -16.03 -10.77
N ALA A 22 -20.04 -15.26 -9.68
CA ALA A 22 -20.69 -13.95 -9.64
C ALA A 22 -20.06 -12.92 -10.57
N LYS A 23 -20.88 -12.05 -11.14
CA LYS A 23 -20.51 -10.92 -12.00
C LYS A 23 -21.08 -9.63 -11.39
N PRO A 24 -20.42 -8.48 -11.56
CA PRO A 24 -19.28 -8.20 -12.45
C PRO A 24 -17.92 -8.69 -11.91
N PHE A 25 -17.77 -8.91 -10.64
CA PHE A 25 -16.58 -9.48 -9.97
C PHE A 25 -17.04 -10.46 -8.88
N ARG A 26 -16.11 -11.18 -8.26
CA ARG A 26 -16.42 -12.20 -7.25
C ARG A 26 -17.12 -11.58 -6.05
N HIS A 27 -18.34 -11.99 -5.79
CA HIS A 27 -19.15 -11.56 -4.63
C HIS A 27 -20.19 -12.61 -4.27
N LEU A 28 -20.78 -12.45 -3.09
CA LEU A 28 -21.83 -13.33 -2.58
C LEU A 28 -22.83 -12.51 -1.77
N VAL A 29 -24.11 -12.79 -1.96
CA VAL A 29 -25.21 -12.29 -1.13
C VAL A 29 -25.72 -13.45 -0.28
N ILE A 30 -25.82 -13.24 1.03
CA ILE A 30 -26.29 -14.25 1.98
C ILE A 30 -27.47 -13.66 2.76
N GLU A 31 -28.61 -14.32 2.68
CA GLU A 31 -29.76 -14.01 3.53
C GLU A 31 -29.60 -14.65 4.91
N ASP A 32 -30.24 -14.06 5.93
CA ASP A 32 -30.23 -14.58 7.32
C ASP A 32 -28.83 -14.90 7.84
N PHE A 33 -27.89 -14.03 7.55
CA PHE A 33 -26.47 -14.24 7.85
C PHE A 33 -26.18 -14.40 9.34
N LEU A 34 -26.74 -13.52 10.16
CA LEU A 34 -26.61 -13.61 11.62
C LEU A 34 -27.75 -14.42 12.22
N ALA A 35 -27.53 -15.01 13.38
CA ALA A 35 -28.61 -15.55 14.19
C ALA A 35 -29.67 -14.47 14.40
N PRO A 36 -30.98 -14.78 14.23
CA PRO A 36 -32.04 -13.76 14.19
C PRO A 36 -32.05 -12.80 15.39
N ASP A 37 -31.88 -13.34 16.59
CA ASP A 37 -31.83 -12.54 17.83
C ASP A 37 -30.57 -11.69 17.95
N LEU A 38 -29.46 -12.08 17.34
CA LEU A 38 -28.27 -11.23 17.28
C LEU A 38 -28.49 -10.04 16.35
N GLY A 39 -29.03 -10.26 15.16
CA GLY A 39 -29.36 -9.18 14.21
C GLY A 39 -30.31 -8.15 14.85
N GLN A 40 -31.36 -8.62 15.56
CA GLN A 40 -32.29 -7.74 16.26
C GLN A 40 -31.61 -6.92 17.38
N ARG A 41 -30.75 -7.55 18.19
CA ARG A 41 -29.98 -6.82 19.21
C ARG A 41 -29.01 -5.82 18.61
N MET A 42 -28.32 -6.17 17.51
CA MET A 42 -27.44 -5.23 16.82
C MET A 42 -28.20 -4.00 16.32
N LEU A 43 -29.42 -4.19 15.80
CA LEU A 43 -30.25 -3.07 15.40
C LEU A 43 -30.72 -2.24 16.61
N ALA A 44 -31.10 -2.87 17.71
CA ALA A 44 -31.51 -2.17 18.93
C ALA A 44 -30.37 -1.37 19.57
N ASP A 45 -29.17 -1.91 19.53
CA ASP A 45 -27.94 -1.29 20.06
C ASP A 45 -27.25 -0.38 19.02
N PHE A 46 -27.81 -0.20 17.82
CA PHE A 46 -27.18 0.60 16.77
C PHE A 46 -26.97 2.05 17.24
N PRO A 47 -25.74 2.61 17.12
CA PRO A 47 -25.46 3.94 17.65
C PRO A 47 -26.29 5.01 16.94
N ARG A 48 -26.66 6.05 17.68
CA ARG A 48 -27.36 7.21 17.09
C ARG A 48 -26.45 7.94 16.12
N PHE A 49 -27.04 8.50 15.09
CA PHE A 49 -26.35 9.36 14.15
C PHE A 49 -25.82 10.62 14.84
N GLU A 50 -24.56 10.92 14.65
CA GLU A 50 -23.91 12.15 15.12
C GLU A 50 -23.05 12.72 13.99
N ASP A 51 -23.18 14.00 13.70
CA ASP A 51 -22.46 14.68 12.59
C ASP A 51 -20.94 14.54 12.70
N ARG A 52 -20.39 14.49 13.93
CA ARG A 52 -18.94 14.31 14.14
C ARG A 52 -18.39 12.97 13.62
N TYR A 53 -19.25 11.99 13.35
CA TYR A 53 -18.89 10.69 12.77
C TYR A 53 -19.25 10.60 11.29
N ALA A 54 -19.86 11.65 10.72
CA ALA A 54 -20.24 11.75 9.32
C ALA A 54 -19.28 12.66 8.54
N LEU A 55 -18.03 12.80 9.00
CA LEU A 55 -17.03 13.59 8.30
C LEU A 55 -16.46 12.79 7.13
N ASN A 56 -16.40 13.44 5.97
CA ASN A 56 -15.73 12.89 4.79
C ASN A 56 -14.20 13.07 4.91
N GLU A 57 -13.45 12.60 3.93
CA GLU A 57 -11.98 12.71 3.87
C GLU A 57 -11.48 14.18 3.83
N MET A 58 -12.37 15.13 3.59
CA MET A 58 -12.09 16.58 3.58
C MET A 58 -12.46 17.26 4.91
N GLY A 59 -13.00 16.52 5.89
CA GLY A 59 -13.43 17.04 7.18
C GLY A 59 -14.81 17.74 7.15
N GLU A 60 -15.59 17.57 6.08
CA GLU A 60 -16.93 18.14 5.94
C GLU A 60 -17.98 17.13 6.39
N VAL A 61 -19.06 17.60 7.01
CA VAL A 61 -20.20 16.75 7.36
C VAL A 61 -20.94 16.36 6.09
N GLY A 62 -20.95 15.06 5.79
CA GLY A 62 -21.64 14.60 4.60
C GLY A 62 -21.59 13.07 4.48
N GLY A 63 -22.47 12.51 3.75
CA GLY A 63 -22.43 11.15 3.25
C GLY A 63 -22.69 10.04 4.25
N LYS A 64 -21.77 9.70 5.14
CA LYS A 64 -21.82 8.46 5.92
C LYS A 64 -21.30 8.65 7.35
N ALA A 65 -22.12 8.37 8.36
CA ALA A 65 -21.64 8.29 9.74
C ALA A 65 -20.97 6.92 9.98
N VAL A 66 -19.72 6.92 10.45
CA VAL A 66 -18.91 5.70 10.68
C VAL A 66 -18.48 5.62 12.14
N ARG A 67 -18.75 4.49 12.79
CA ARG A 67 -18.26 4.18 14.14
C ARG A 67 -17.30 2.99 14.09
N MET A 68 -16.01 3.26 14.07
CA MET A 68 -14.95 2.24 14.07
C MET A 68 -14.73 1.60 15.45
N ASN A 69 -15.03 2.31 16.55
CA ASN A 69 -14.91 1.79 17.92
C ASN A 69 -16.02 0.79 18.27
N VAL A 70 -16.11 -0.28 17.49
CA VAL A 70 -17.18 -1.29 17.57
C VAL A 70 -17.33 -1.88 18.98
N ARG A 71 -16.21 -2.12 19.68
CA ARG A 71 -16.19 -2.71 21.03
C ARG A 71 -16.78 -1.81 22.09
N GLU A 72 -16.91 -0.51 21.83
CA GLU A 72 -17.45 0.49 22.75
C GLU A 72 -18.96 0.71 22.59
N ILE A 73 -19.57 0.21 21.49
CA ILE A 73 -20.97 0.42 21.20
C ILE A 73 -21.85 -0.30 22.21
N SER A 74 -21.68 -1.62 22.37
CA SER A 74 -22.43 -2.44 23.32
C SER A 74 -21.79 -3.82 23.51
N ASP A 75 -22.34 -4.61 24.46
CA ASP A 75 -21.96 -6.01 24.63
C ASP A 75 -22.32 -6.89 23.43
N THR A 76 -23.38 -6.54 22.70
CA THR A 76 -23.78 -7.21 21.46
C THR A 76 -22.67 -7.06 20.41
N TYR A 77 -22.24 -5.85 20.14
CA TYR A 77 -21.15 -5.57 19.17
C TYR A 77 -19.82 -6.15 19.63
N ARG A 78 -19.53 -6.11 20.91
CA ARG A 78 -18.31 -6.72 21.51
C ARG A 78 -18.31 -8.25 21.34
N SER A 79 -19.49 -8.87 21.40
CA SER A 79 -19.62 -10.31 21.19
C SER A 79 -19.48 -10.71 19.72
N LEU A 80 -20.01 -9.91 18.80
CA LEU A 80 -19.79 -10.08 17.38
C LEU A 80 -18.28 -9.91 17.04
N ASP A 81 -17.66 -8.86 17.52
CA ASP A 81 -16.23 -8.59 17.32
C ASP A 81 -15.35 -9.78 17.75
N ARG A 82 -15.61 -10.36 18.93
CA ARG A 82 -14.90 -11.57 19.39
C ARG A 82 -15.08 -12.77 18.46
N TYR A 83 -16.26 -12.93 17.88
CA TYR A 83 -16.51 -14.03 16.95
C TYR A 83 -15.78 -13.84 15.61
N LEU A 84 -15.77 -12.62 15.08
CA LEU A 84 -15.10 -12.30 13.82
C LEU A 84 -13.57 -12.56 13.84
N GLN A 85 -12.98 -12.64 15.05
CA GLN A 85 -11.57 -12.98 15.26
C GLN A 85 -11.31 -14.49 15.31
N THR A 86 -12.35 -15.32 15.42
CA THR A 86 -12.18 -16.76 15.59
C THR A 86 -11.71 -17.44 14.30
N ARG A 87 -11.00 -18.55 14.48
CA ARG A 87 -10.64 -19.42 13.35
C ARG A 87 -11.88 -19.95 12.63
N GLU A 88 -12.92 -20.33 13.37
CA GLU A 88 -14.18 -20.80 12.77
C GLU A 88 -14.71 -19.82 11.72
N PHE A 89 -14.77 -18.53 12.06
CA PHE A 89 -15.24 -17.50 11.14
C PHE A 89 -14.27 -17.28 9.97
N LEU A 90 -12.98 -17.11 10.24
CA LEU A 90 -11.98 -16.81 9.20
C LEU A 90 -11.83 -18.00 8.23
N ASP A 91 -11.84 -19.23 8.74
CA ASP A 91 -11.76 -20.44 7.91
C ASP A 91 -13.04 -20.60 7.06
N PHE A 92 -14.22 -20.32 7.62
CA PHE A 92 -15.48 -20.27 6.84
C PHE A 92 -15.37 -19.29 5.67
N VAL A 93 -14.94 -18.05 5.93
CA VAL A 93 -14.79 -17.05 4.85
C VAL A 93 -13.72 -17.47 3.86
N SER A 94 -12.63 -18.09 4.31
CA SER A 94 -11.58 -18.62 3.43
C SER A 94 -12.12 -19.71 2.50
N VAL A 95 -12.95 -20.63 3.00
CA VAL A 95 -13.60 -21.68 2.19
C VAL A 95 -14.53 -21.06 1.15
N VAL A 96 -15.36 -20.09 1.56
CA VAL A 96 -16.34 -19.41 0.68
C VAL A 96 -15.62 -18.65 -0.44
N THR A 97 -14.56 -17.93 -0.13
CA THR A 97 -13.90 -17.01 -1.08
C THR A 97 -12.75 -17.65 -1.85
N GLY A 98 -12.19 -18.74 -1.33
CA GLY A 98 -10.97 -19.37 -1.84
C GLY A 98 -9.70 -18.58 -1.51
N ILE A 99 -9.76 -17.60 -0.60
CA ILE A 99 -8.63 -16.79 -0.17
C ILE A 99 -8.12 -17.36 1.16
N PRO A 100 -6.91 -17.95 1.20
CA PRO A 100 -6.36 -18.50 2.43
C PRO A 100 -5.81 -17.40 3.36
N ASP A 101 -5.52 -17.78 4.60
CA ASP A 101 -4.80 -16.98 5.59
C ASP A 101 -5.39 -15.58 5.84
N LEU A 102 -6.73 -15.49 5.82
CA LEU A 102 -7.43 -14.26 6.11
C LEU A 102 -7.14 -13.76 7.52
N LEU A 103 -6.95 -12.45 7.63
CA LEU A 103 -6.67 -11.71 8.84
C LEU A 103 -7.82 -10.77 9.15
N TYR A 104 -8.20 -10.75 10.42
CA TYR A 104 -9.16 -9.81 10.97
C TYR A 104 -8.54 -8.41 11.12
N ASP A 105 -9.33 -7.36 10.87
CA ASP A 105 -8.92 -5.96 11.09
C ASP A 105 -9.22 -5.52 12.54
N PRO A 106 -8.22 -5.35 13.41
CA PRO A 106 -8.44 -4.94 14.79
C PRO A 106 -8.84 -3.46 14.93
N ASP A 107 -8.57 -2.64 13.90
CA ASP A 107 -8.74 -1.19 13.93
C ASP A 107 -10.03 -0.73 13.24
N TYR A 108 -10.70 -1.62 12.51
CA TYR A 108 -11.92 -1.29 11.73
C TYR A 108 -11.75 -0.06 10.83
N ILE A 109 -10.59 0.13 10.21
CA ILE A 109 -10.32 1.33 9.40
C ILE A 109 -11.29 1.42 8.23
N GLY A 110 -12.19 2.39 8.30
CA GLY A 110 -13.29 2.58 7.34
C GLY A 110 -14.46 1.59 7.51
N GLY A 111 -14.36 0.63 8.43
CA GLY A 111 -15.40 -0.33 8.81
C GLY A 111 -16.20 0.08 10.06
N GLY A 112 -16.82 -0.88 10.72
CA GLY A 112 -17.70 -0.69 11.87
C GLY A 112 -19.15 -0.46 11.47
N THR A 113 -19.91 0.36 12.21
CA THR A 113 -21.28 0.70 11.84
C THR A 113 -21.31 1.88 10.88
N HIS A 114 -22.14 1.76 9.84
CA HIS A 114 -22.38 2.79 8.85
C HIS A 114 -23.83 3.20 8.82
N GLU A 115 -24.09 4.49 8.88
CA GLU A 115 -25.45 5.05 8.76
C GLU A 115 -25.50 6.15 7.72
N ASN A 116 -26.48 6.07 6.82
CA ASN A 116 -26.78 7.07 5.81
C ASN A 116 -28.25 7.49 5.90
N ARG A 117 -28.50 8.77 5.72
CA ARG A 117 -29.83 9.39 5.78
C ARG A 117 -30.38 9.71 4.39
N ASP A 118 -31.64 10.18 4.37
CA ASP A 118 -32.28 10.71 3.16
C ASP A 118 -31.40 11.76 2.46
N GLY A 119 -31.30 11.69 1.14
CA GLY A 119 -30.44 12.53 0.30
C GLY A 119 -28.97 12.10 0.21
N GLN A 120 -28.51 11.16 1.04
CA GLN A 120 -27.12 10.72 1.02
C GLN A 120 -26.90 9.54 0.07
N GLY A 121 -25.76 9.51 -0.60
CA GLY A 121 -25.29 8.46 -1.49
C GLY A 121 -23.78 8.23 -1.31
N LEU A 122 -23.25 7.31 -2.09
CA LEU A 122 -21.81 7.03 -2.13
C LEU A 122 -21.41 6.75 -3.58
N ASP A 123 -20.59 7.62 -4.15
CA ASP A 123 -20.11 7.50 -5.52
C ASP A 123 -19.43 6.14 -5.73
N GLN A 124 -19.45 5.65 -6.98
CA GLN A 124 -18.73 4.42 -7.36
C GLN A 124 -17.25 4.58 -7.05
N HIS A 125 -16.68 3.61 -6.34
CA HIS A 125 -15.28 3.67 -5.94
C HIS A 125 -14.65 2.27 -5.86
N VAL A 126 -13.32 2.25 -5.95
CA VAL A 126 -12.50 1.15 -5.44
C VAL A 126 -11.85 1.59 -4.15
N ASP A 127 -11.77 0.69 -3.20
CA ASP A 127 -11.21 0.94 -1.89
C ASP A 127 -9.67 1.04 -1.92
N PHE A 128 -9.09 1.66 -0.87
CA PHE A 128 -7.65 1.57 -0.62
C PHE A 128 -7.24 0.09 -0.51
N ASN A 129 -6.06 -0.25 -1.04
CA ASN A 129 -5.63 -1.64 -1.21
C ASN A 129 -4.69 -2.17 -0.11
N PHE A 130 -4.15 -1.31 0.77
CA PHE A 130 -3.29 -1.71 1.87
C PHE A 130 -3.75 -1.09 3.19
N HIS A 131 -3.79 -1.89 4.25
CA HIS A 131 -4.04 -1.38 5.60
C HIS A 131 -2.98 -0.35 5.99
N PRO A 132 -3.36 0.88 6.43
CA PRO A 132 -2.40 1.97 6.64
C PRO A 132 -1.32 1.66 7.69
N GLY A 133 -1.67 0.95 8.78
CA GLY A 133 -0.75 0.63 9.86
C GLY A 133 0.08 -0.62 9.62
N THR A 134 -0.55 -1.73 9.21
CA THR A 134 0.09 -3.04 9.10
C THR A 134 0.67 -3.32 7.73
N ARG A 135 0.26 -2.57 6.70
CA ARG A 135 0.58 -2.81 5.28
C ARG A 135 0.06 -4.14 4.74
N TRP A 136 -0.89 -4.78 5.42
CA TRP A 136 -1.56 -5.96 4.92
C TRP A 136 -2.41 -5.63 3.68
N HIS A 137 -2.52 -6.59 2.76
CA HIS A 137 -3.35 -6.46 1.57
C HIS A 137 -4.83 -6.59 1.92
N ARG A 138 -5.64 -5.61 1.58
CA ARG A 138 -7.09 -5.69 1.70
C ARG A 138 -7.62 -6.69 0.67
N ARG A 139 -8.39 -7.69 1.13
CA ARG A 139 -8.85 -8.79 0.28
C ARG A 139 -10.36 -8.82 0.12
N LEU A 140 -11.09 -8.54 1.19
CA LEU A 140 -12.55 -8.70 1.22
C LEU A 140 -13.20 -7.57 1.98
N ASN A 141 -14.39 -7.19 1.51
CA ASN A 141 -15.39 -6.47 2.28
C ASN A 141 -16.49 -7.44 2.67
N LEU A 142 -16.90 -7.42 3.93
CA LEU A 142 -18.13 -8.04 4.42
C LEU A 142 -19.00 -6.94 4.99
N ILE A 143 -20.22 -6.82 4.45
CA ILE A 143 -21.21 -5.82 4.87
C ILE A 143 -22.47 -6.57 5.30
N VAL A 144 -22.97 -6.30 6.49
CA VAL A 144 -24.26 -6.84 7.00
C VAL A 144 -25.23 -5.68 7.15
N TYR A 145 -26.38 -5.77 6.51
CA TYR A 145 -27.42 -4.74 6.55
C TYR A 145 -28.40 -4.97 7.69
N LEU A 146 -28.88 -3.88 8.27
CA LEU A 146 -29.74 -3.88 9.45
C LEU A 146 -31.01 -3.01 9.25
N ASN A 147 -31.67 -3.13 8.08
CA ASN A 147 -32.85 -2.35 7.72
C ASN A 147 -34.10 -3.25 7.62
N PRO A 148 -34.94 -3.31 8.67
CA PRO A 148 -36.13 -4.17 8.67
C PRO A 148 -37.14 -3.80 7.62
N GLU A 149 -37.18 -2.54 7.23
CA GLU A 149 -38.04 -2.01 6.18
C GLU A 149 -37.17 -1.23 5.19
N TRP A 150 -37.14 -1.70 3.94
CA TRP A 150 -36.44 -1.01 2.85
C TRP A 150 -37.05 -1.40 1.51
N ASP A 151 -37.39 -0.40 0.69
CA ASP A 151 -37.80 -0.58 -0.68
C ASP A 151 -36.66 -0.25 -1.64
N GLU A 152 -36.42 -1.06 -2.64
CA GLU A 152 -35.41 -0.84 -3.65
C GLU A 152 -35.57 0.50 -4.38
N ALA A 153 -36.81 0.96 -4.53
CA ALA A 153 -37.12 2.24 -5.16
C ALA A 153 -36.66 3.45 -4.35
N TRP A 154 -36.36 3.28 -3.06
CA TRP A 154 -35.82 4.37 -2.22
C TRP A 154 -34.33 4.65 -2.48
N GLY A 155 -33.68 3.89 -3.34
CA GLY A 155 -32.23 4.00 -3.55
C GLY A 155 -31.42 3.38 -2.42
N GLY A 156 -30.14 3.74 -2.31
CA GLY A 156 -29.24 3.18 -1.29
C GLY A 156 -28.88 1.71 -1.51
N ASN A 157 -29.31 1.09 -2.62
CA ASN A 157 -28.94 -0.26 -2.99
C ASN A 157 -27.46 -0.33 -3.35
N LEU A 158 -26.73 -1.33 -2.85
CA LEU A 158 -25.34 -1.54 -3.22
C LEU A 158 -25.25 -1.85 -4.71
N GLN A 159 -24.53 -1.03 -5.45
CA GLN A 159 -24.25 -1.20 -6.86
C GLN A 159 -22.84 -1.77 -7.03
N LEU A 160 -22.72 -2.90 -7.72
CA LEU A 160 -21.45 -3.51 -8.10
C LEU A 160 -21.30 -3.34 -9.61
N GLN A 161 -20.18 -2.72 -10.07
CA GLN A 161 -19.93 -2.40 -11.48
C GLN A 161 -18.55 -2.86 -11.91
N ALA A 162 -18.39 -3.24 -13.19
CA ALA A 162 -17.10 -3.64 -13.74
C ALA A 162 -16.24 -2.42 -14.11
N ASP A 163 -16.86 -1.40 -14.69
CA ASP A 163 -16.19 -0.20 -15.19
C ASP A 163 -17.15 1.01 -15.23
N PRO A 164 -17.15 1.85 -14.21
CA PRO A 164 -18.01 3.04 -14.18
C PRO A 164 -17.54 4.15 -15.12
N TRP A 165 -16.31 4.09 -15.66
CA TRP A 165 -15.76 5.13 -16.54
C TRP A 165 -16.39 5.09 -17.95
N ASN A 166 -16.82 3.92 -18.39
CA ASN A 166 -17.38 3.73 -19.74
C ASN A 166 -18.90 3.88 -19.80
N GLY A 167 -19.56 4.25 -18.71
CA GLY A 167 -21.01 4.38 -18.67
C GLY A 167 -21.76 3.05 -18.85
N ASP A 168 -21.06 1.93 -18.83
CA ASP A 168 -21.67 0.60 -18.88
C ASP A 168 -22.33 0.29 -17.53
N ALA A 169 -23.65 0.45 -17.50
CA ALA A 169 -24.46 0.17 -16.33
C ALA A 169 -24.65 -1.35 -16.08
N SER A 170 -23.90 -2.22 -16.76
CA SER A 170 -23.96 -3.66 -16.50
C SER A 170 -23.37 -3.95 -15.12
N GLY A 171 -24.22 -3.89 -14.12
CA GLY A 171 -23.88 -4.10 -12.72
C GLY A 171 -24.94 -4.91 -12.01
N GLN A 172 -24.69 -5.22 -10.76
CA GLN A 172 -25.67 -5.82 -9.87
C GLN A 172 -26.10 -4.82 -8.82
N SER A 173 -27.42 -4.70 -8.63
CA SER A 173 -28.05 -3.92 -7.57
C SER A 173 -28.49 -4.85 -6.44
N ILE A 174 -28.12 -4.53 -5.20
CA ILE A 174 -28.40 -5.36 -4.02
C ILE A 174 -29.06 -4.48 -2.97
N ALA A 175 -30.35 -4.74 -2.70
CA ALA A 175 -31.10 -4.02 -1.67
C ALA A 175 -30.50 -4.26 -0.27
N PRO A 176 -30.40 -3.23 0.59
CA PRO A 176 -29.81 -3.34 1.91
C PRO A 176 -30.80 -3.90 2.97
N LEU A 177 -31.35 -5.08 2.72
CA LEU A 177 -32.37 -5.69 3.57
C LEU A 177 -31.81 -6.19 4.91
N PHE A 178 -32.69 -6.28 5.91
CA PHE A 178 -32.32 -6.75 7.24
C PHE A 178 -31.69 -8.15 7.22
N ASN A 179 -30.56 -8.29 7.93
CA ASN A 179 -29.78 -9.52 8.07
C ASN A 179 -29.24 -10.12 6.76
N ARG A 180 -29.23 -9.33 5.68
CA ARG A 180 -28.53 -9.65 4.44
C ARG A 180 -27.06 -9.29 4.58
N ALA A 181 -26.16 -10.24 4.28
CA ALA A 181 -24.74 -9.99 4.17
C ALA A 181 -24.30 -9.96 2.70
N VAL A 182 -23.35 -9.11 2.39
CA VAL A 182 -22.64 -9.10 1.11
C VAL A 182 -21.16 -9.24 1.38
N ILE A 183 -20.55 -10.25 0.77
CA ILE A 183 -19.10 -10.45 0.76
C ILE A 183 -18.62 -10.22 -0.66
N PHE A 184 -17.62 -9.38 -0.85
CA PHE A 184 -17.01 -9.19 -2.17
C PHE A 184 -15.50 -9.02 -2.10
N GLU A 185 -14.82 -9.48 -3.15
CA GLU A 185 -13.39 -9.35 -3.29
C GLU A 185 -13.00 -7.93 -3.69
N THR A 186 -11.98 -7.38 -3.03
CA THR A 186 -11.44 -6.05 -3.33
C THR A 186 -10.27 -6.15 -4.31
N THR A 187 -10.45 -5.52 -5.47
CA THR A 187 -9.47 -5.43 -6.57
C THR A 187 -9.55 -4.05 -7.21
N GLU A 188 -8.67 -3.76 -8.15
CA GLU A 188 -8.71 -2.55 -8.98
C GLU A 188 -9.97 -2.42 -9.87
N ARG A 189 -10.81 -3.46 -9.89
CA ARG A 189 -12.03 -3.53 -10.70
C ARG A 189 -13.29 -3.79 -9.88
N SER A 190 -13.19 -3.80 -8.57
CA SER A 190 -14.34 -4.03 -7.68
C SER A 190 -15.05 -2.71 -7.36
N TRP A 191 -15.53 -2.05 -8.41
CA TRP A 191 -16.24 -0.78 -8.30
C TRP A 191 -17.56 -0.98 -7.59
N HIS A 192 -17.79 -0.20 -6.55
CA HIS A 192 -19.01 -0.28 -5.76
C HIS A 192 -19.38 1.08 -5.17
N GLY A 193 -20.67 1.25 -4.95
CA GLY A 193 -21.25 2.48 -4.39
C GLY A 193 -22.74 2.30 -4.19
N PHE A 194 -23.47 3.36 -3.98
CA PHE A 194 -24.93 3.34 -4.00
C PHE A 194 -25.48 4.73 -4.33
N SER A 195 -26.61 4.75 -5.06
CA SER A 195 -27.33 5.97 -5.42
C SER A 195 -27.88 6.68 -4.19
N SER A 196 -28.14 7.98 -4.32
CA SER A 196 -28.77 8.77 -3.27
C SER A 196 -30.07 8.11 -2.78
N ILE A 197 -30.25 8.18 -1.48
CA ILE A 197 -31.44 7.66 -0.79
C ILE A 197 -32.55 8.71 -0.91
N HIS A 198 -33.73 8.28 -1.32
CA HIS A 198 -34.92 9.14 -1.45
C HIS A 198 -36.09 8.51 -0.71
N LEU A 199 -36.21 8.80 0.57
CA LEU A 199 -37.26 8.25 1.42
C LEU A 199 -38.61 8.98 1.21
N PRO A 200 -39.72 8.26 1.19
CA PRO A 200 -41.04 8.87 1.25
C PRO A 200 -41.19 9.76 2.48
N ALA A 201 -42.11 10.73 2.41
CA ALA A 201 -42.28 11.74 3.46
C ALA A 201 -42.63 11.13 4.84
N ASP A 202 -43.35 10.00 4.85
CA ASP A 202 -43.74 9.25 6.06
C ASP A 202 -42.63 8.31 6.56
N LYS A 203 -41.51 8.17 5.86
CA LYS A 203 -40.38 7.28 6.17
C LYS A 203 -39.06 8.01 6.44
N ARG A 204 -39.07 9.34 6.46
CA ARG A 204 -37.83 10.15 6.61
C ARG A 204 -37.07 9.94 7.92
N ASP A 205 -37.69 9.32 8.91
CA ASP A 205 -37.03 8.91 10.16
C ASP A 205 -36.18 7.64 10.01
N LEU A 206 -36.34 6.92 8.90
CA LEU A 206 -35.51 5.77 8.60
C LEU A 206 -34.11 6.21 8.12
N SER A 207 -33.18 5.31 8.25
CA SER A 207 -31.82 5.47 7.72
C SER A 207 -31.28 4.12 7.27
N ARG A 208 -30.37 4.13 6.32
CA ARG A 208 -29.67 2.96 5.81
C ARG A 208 -28.55 2.58 6.79
N LYS A 209 -28.75 1.49 7.51
CA LYS A 209 -27.83 0.97 8.52
C LYS A 209 -27.11 -0.26 8.03
N SER A 210 -25.80 -0.33 8.26
CA SER A 210 -25.00 -1.53 8.04
C SER A 210 -23.87 -1.64 9.04
N PHE A 211 -23.34 -2.85 9.19
CA PHE A 211 -22.08 -3.16 9.84
C PHE A 211 -21.12 -3.70 8.79
N ALA A 212 -19.89 -3.21 8.77
CA ALA A 212 -18.88 -3.62 7.82
C ALA A 212 -17.57 -4.02 8.50
N ILE A 213 -16.93 -5.06 7.97
CA ILE A 213 -15.55 -5.42 8.33
C ILE A 213 -14.78 -5.76 7.07
N TYR A 214 -13.50 -5.44 7.09
CA TYR A 214 -12.57 -5.74 6.02
C TYR A 214 -11.62 -6.84 6.46
N LEU A 215 -11.34 -7.78 5.55
CA LEU A 215 -10.41 -8.87 5.82
C LEU A 215 -9.19 -8.73 4.90
N TYR A 216 -8.05 -9.08 5.46
CA TYR A 216 -6.75 -8.85 4.87
C TYR A 216 -5.95 -10.15 4.74
N THR A 217 -4.83 -10.10 4.01
CA THR A 217 -3.77 -11.11 4.03
C THR A 217 -2.41 -10.42 4.12
N LYS A 218 -1.41 -11.10 4.66
CA LYS A 218 -0.03 -10.56 4.67
C LYS A 218 0.55 -10.48 3.26
N GLU A 219 0.21 -11.46 2.44
CA GLU A 219 0.68 -11.60 1.08
C GLU A 219 -0.50 -11.66 0.11
N ARG A 220 -0.27 -11.26 -1.13
CA ARG A 220 -1.20 -11.36 -2.25
C ARG A 220 -0.41 -11.79 -3.47
N PRO A 221 -0.94 -12.65 -4.37
CA PRO A 221 -0.27 -13.03 -5.61
C PRO A 221 0.21 -11.79 -6.37
N PRO A 222 1.46 -11.78 -6.89
CA PRO A 222 2.02 -10.62 -7.58
C PRO A 222 1.16 -10.11 -8.74
N GLU A 223 0.53 -11.01 -9.48
CA GLU A 223 -0.36 -10.72 -10.61
C GLU A 223 -1.69 -10.05 -10.20
N GLU A 224 -2.07 -10.16 -8.92
CA GLU A 224 -3.24 -9.52 -8.33
C GLU A 224 -2.88 -8.24 -7.55
N THR A 225 -1.59 -7.93 -7.41
CA THR A 225 -1.09 -6.85 -6.56
C THR A 225 -0.89 -5.57 -7.36
N ALA A 226 -1.61 -4.52 -7.00
CA ALA A 226 -1.41 -3.17 -7.53
C ALA A 226 -0.51 -2.32 -6.63
N ALA A 227 -0.01 -1.21 -7.17
CA ALA A 227 0.65 -0.18 -6.39
C ALA A 227 -0.28 0.36 -5.30
N SER A 228 0.29 0.84 -4.19
CA SER A 228 -0.48 1.41 -3.08
C SER A 228 -1.26 2.65 -3.51
N HIS A 229 -2.57 2.64 -3.29
CA HIS A 229 -3.44 3.79 -3.54
C HIS A 229 -4.47 3.98 -2.41
N ALA A 230 -5.02 5.18 -2.32
CA ALA A 230 -6.19 5.48 -1.49
C ALA A 230 -7.48 5.05 -2.21
N THR A 231 -8.62 5.17 -1.55
CA THR A 231 -9.93 5.04 -2.19
C THR A 231 -10.02 6.00 -3.40
N VAL A 232 -10.46 5.47 -4.54
CA VAL A 232 -10.62 6.21 -5.79
C VAL A 232 -12.09 6.25 -6.16
N TYR A 233 -12.64 7.44 -6.27
CA TYR A 233 -14.05 7.68 -6.59
C TYR A 233 -14.24 8.06 -8.05
N VAL A 234 -15.34 7.60 -8.64
CA VAL A 234 -15.83 8.03 -9.94
C VAL A 234 -17.15 8.74 -9.72
N PRO A 235 -17.20 10.07 -9.87
CA PRO A 235 -18.44 10.82 -9.72
C PRO A 235 -19.50 10.35 -10.72
N ASP A 236 -20.75 10.37 -10.30
CA ASP A 236 -21.88 10.16 -11.21
C ASP A 236 -21.82 11.17 -12.37
N GLY A 237 -22.03 10.68 -13.58
CA GLY A 237 -22.16 11.51 -14.76
C GLY A 237 -23.38 12.47 -14.69
N MET A 238 -23.50 13.35 -15.68
CA MET A 238 -24.70 14.16 -15.82
C MET A 238 -25.94 13.28 -16.03
N PRO A 239 -27.06 13.57 -15.36
CA PRO A 239 -28.30 12.80 -15.56
C PRO A 239 -28.73 12.79 -17.04
N ALA A 240 -29.09 11.60 -17.54
CA ALA A 240 -29.41 11.42 -18.96
C ALA A 240 -30.65 12.22 -19.44
N ASP A 241 -31.55 12.58 -18.52
CA ASP A 241 -32.75 13.40 -18.76
C ASP A 241 -32.46 14.90 -18.75
N LEU A 242 -31.22 15.32 -18.45
CA LEU A 242 -30.79 16.71 -18.53
C LEU A 242 -30.45 17.06 -19.99
N VAL A 243 -31.49 17.38 -20.76
CA VAL A 243 -31.36 17.71 -22.18
C VAL A 243 -31.66 19.21 -22.42
N PRO A 244 -31.24 19.80 -23.55
CA PRO A 244 -31.53 21.19 -23.87
C PRO A 244 -33.04 21.48 -23.81
N GLY A 245 -33.41 22.55 -23.09
CA GLY A 245 -34.80 22.98 -22.94
C GLY A 245 -35.54 22.42 -21.71
N VAL A 246 -34.92 21.55 -20.92
CA VAL A 246 -35.50 21.04 -19.65
C VAL A 246 -35.54 22.17 -18.63
N THR A 247 -36.65 22.28 -17.90
CA THR A 247 -36.79 23.20 -16.76
C THR A 247 -36.40 22.48 -15.48
N LEU A 248 -35.47 23.05 -14.74
CA LEU A 248 -34.99 22.49 -13.46
C LEU A 248 -35.88 23.01 -12.30
N ASP A 249 -36.39 22.10 -11.50
CA ASP A 249 -36.97 22.45 -10.21
C ASP A 249 -35.88 22.60 -9.12
N ALA A 250 -36.27 23.04 -7.93
CA ALA A 250 -35.35 23.26 -6.82
C ALA A 250 -34.61 21.97 -6.38
N ALA A 251 -35.28 20.81 -6.43
CA ALA A 251 -34.67 19.53 -6.05
C ALA A 251 -33.59 19.13 -7.06
N ARG A 252 -33.86 19.31 -8.35
CA ARG A 252 -32.92 19.02 -9.42
C ARG A 252 -31.69 19.94 -9.38
N VAL A 253 -31.89 21.22 -9.10
CA VAL A 253 -30.79 22.19 -8.90
C VAL A 253 -29.93 21.74 -7.70
N ALA A 254 -30.54 21.36 -6.59
CA ALA A 254 -29.81 20.89 -5.41
C ALA A 254 -29.00 19.61 -5.69
N ASP A 255 -29.57 18.64 -6.43
CA ASP A 255 -28.84 17.41 -6.86
C ASP A 255 -27.60 17.76 -7.70
N LEU A 256 -27.76 18.64 -8.71
CA LEU A 256 -26.63 19.06 -9.56
C LEU A 256 -25.55 19.81 -8.78
N HIS A 257 -25.94 20.70 -7.85
CA HIS A 257 -25.00 21.35 -6.94
C HIS A 257 -24.25 20.32 -6.10
N GLY A 258 -24.94 19.37 -5.48
CA GLY A 258 -24.30 18.31 -4.67
C GLY A 258 -23.31 17.46 -5.47
N ARG A 259 -23.64 17.13 -6.74
CA ARG A 259 -22.70 16.42 -7.65
C ARG A 259 -21.46 17.25 -7.94
N PHE A 260 -21.65 18.55 -8.23
CA PHE A 260 -20.54 19.47 -8.50
C PHE A 260 -19.63 19.62 -7.27
N GLU A 261 -20.20 19.82 -6.09
CA GLU A 261 -19.44 19.97 -4.83
C GLU A 261 -18.61 18.70 -4.54
N ARG A 262 -19.21 17.51 -4.69
CA ARG A 262 -18.47 16.24 -4.52
C ARG A 262 -17.32 16.14 -5.51
N MET A 263 -17.54 16.41 -6.78
CA MET A 263 -16.50 16.37 -7.82
C MET A 263 -15.39 17.38 -7.54
N PHE A 264 -15.74 18.60 -7.12
CA PHE A 264 -14.76 19.65 -6.77
C PHE A 264 -13.92 19.24 -5.54
N GLY A 265 -14.56 18.65 -4.53
CA GLY A 265 -13.89 18.13 -3.35
C GLY A 265 -12.91 17.01 -3.69
N GLN A 266 -13.30 16.06 -4.54
CA GLN A 266 -12.42 15.00 -5.02
C GLN A 266 -11.21 15.57 -5.79
N LEU A 267 -11.41 16.56 -6.65
CA LEU A 267 -10.32 17.22 -7.38
C LEU A 267 -9.31 17.85 -6.41
N LYS A 268 -9.80 18.55 -5.39
CA LYS A 268 -8.96 19.16 -4.35
C LYS A 268 -8.16 18.10 -3.59
N PHE A 269 -8.80 17.00 -3.18
CA PHE A 269 -8.15 15.89 -2.51
C PHE A 269 -7.03 15.27 -3.37
N LEU A 270 -7.29 15.01 -4.65
CA LEU A 270 -6.29 14.47 -5.58
C LEU A 270 -5.11 15.44 -5.76
N TYR A 271 -5.36 16.74 -5.85
CA TYR A 271 -4.32 17.76 -5.95
C TYR A 271 -3.41 17.80 -4.71
N GLU A 272 -3.98 17.79 -3.51
CA GLU A 272 -3.18 17.79 -2.28
C GLU A 272 -2.36 16.49 -2.13
N ARG A 273 -2.90 15.37 -2.57
CA ARG A 273 -2.22 14.08 -2.59
C ARG A 273 -1.06 14.06 -3.59
N GLU A 274 -1.22 14.64 -4.78
CA GLU A 274 -0.15 14.81 -5.76
C GLU A 274 1.01 15.62 -5.18
N LYS A 275 0.72 16.76 -4.54
CA LYS A 275 1.73 17.58 -3.85
C LYS A 275 2.49 16.78 -2.78
N HIS A 276 1.77 15.97 -2.00
CA HIS A 276 2.40 15.14 -0.98
C HIS A 276 3.36 14.11 -1.61
N PHE A 277 2.95 13.41 -2.65
CA PHE A 277 3.82 12.46 -3.35
C PHE A 277 5.00 13.13 -4.04
N ALA A 278 4.81 14.28 -4.68
CA ALA A 278 5.88 15.04 -5.28
C ALA A 278 6.95 15.43 -4.24
N SER A 279 6.52 15.85 -3.04
CA SER A 279 7.44 16.15 -1.93
C SER A 279 8.20 14.92 -1.44
N GLN A 280 7.55 13.77 -1.34
CA GLN A 280 8.21 12.52 -0.97
C GLN A 280 9.25 12.08 -2.00
N ILE A 281 8.90 12.14 -3.28
CA ILE A 281 9.82 11.82 -4.38
C ILE A 281 11.05 12.73 -4.33
N ALA A 282 10.86 14.05 -4.20
CA ALA A 282 11.96 14.99 -4.10
C ALA A 282 12.88 14.72 -2.89
N ALA A 283 12.33 14.35 -1.74
CA ALA A 283 13.09 13.98 -0.56
C ALA A 283 13.91 12.68 -0.78
N MET A 284 13.30 11.67 -1.42
CA MET A 284 13.98 10.41 -1.76
C MET A 284 15.11 10.63 -2.78
N GLU A 285 14.90 11.45 -3.80
CA GLU A 285 15.91 11.81 -4.80
C GLU A 285 17.08 12.54 -4.15
N GLY A 286 16.78 13.47 -3.22
CA GLY A 286 17.81 14.16 -2.43
C GLY A 286 18.64 13.19 -1.59
N ALA A 287 18.01 12.27 -0.87
CA ALA A 287 18.68 11.24 -0.07
C ALA A 287 19.53 10.30 -0.95
N LEU A 288 19.01 9.89 -2.11
CA LEU A 288 19.73 9.06 -3.05
C LEU A 288 20.99 9.78 -3.59
N THR A 289 20.86 11.06 -3.92
CA THR A 289 21.99 11.90 -4.38
C THR A 289 23.06 11.99 -3.30
N GLN A 290 22.68 12.26 -2.04
CA GLN A 290 23.62 12.29 -0.92
C GLN A 290 24.32 10.95 -0.71
N ALA A 291 23.59 9.83 -0.79
CA ALA A 291 24.16 8.48 -0.68
C ALA A 291 25.16 8.19 -1.81
N ARG A 292 24.84 8.60 -3.05
CA ARG A 292 25.76 8.45 -4.20
C ARG A 292 27.02 9.30 -4.04
N ASP A 293 26.90 10.52 -3.54
CA ASP A 293 28.04 11.40 -3.32
C ASP A 293 28.94 10.89 -2.16
N ALA A 294 28.35 10.28 -1.12
CA ALA A 294 29.10 9.65 -0.02
C ALA A 294 29.90 8.41 -0.47
N LEU A 295 29.51 7.75 -1.57
CA LEU A 295 30.20 6.59 -2.14
C LEU A 295 31.23 6.97 -3.21
N ARG A 296 31.79 8.18 -3.20
CA ARG A 296 32.87 8.56 -4.10
C ARG A 296 34.20 8.15 -3.56
N VAL A 297 35.04 7.59 -4.44
CA VAL A 297 36.47 7.38 -4.11
C VAL A 297 37.21 8.73 -4.06
N PRO A 298 38.22 8.89 -3.21
CA PRO A 298 39.08 10.08 -3.20
C PRO A 298 40.01 10.09 -4.44
N LEU A 299 39.45 10.50 -5.59
CA LEU A 299 40.09 10.44 -6.90
C LEU A 299 40.75 11.80 -7.24
N GLN A 300 42.03 11.79 -7.59
CA GLN A 300 42.81 12.97 -7.98
C GLN A 300 43.42 12.81 -9.38
N GLY A 301 43.89 13.91 -9.98
CA GLY A 301 44.58 13.85 -11.26
C GLY A 301 43.67 13.86 -12.48
N TYR A 302 42.71 14.79 -12.55
CA TYR A 302 41.83 14.99 -13.71
C TYR A 302 41.09 13.72 -14.17
N ALA A 303 40.42 13.07 -13.25
CA ALA A 303 39.56 11.93 -13.54
C ALA A 303 38.14 12.13 -12.95
N VAL A 304 37.16 11.53 -13.57
CA VAL A 304 35.76 11.60 -13.15
C VAL A 304 35.26 10.18 -12.89
N GLN A 305 34.69 9.99 -11.73
CA GLN A 305 33.95 8.78 -11.38
C GLN A 305 32.44 8.98 -11.74
N ALA A 306 31.92 8.15 -12.65
CA ALA A 306 30.54 8.27 -13.11
C ALA A 306 29.56 7.44 -12.27
N VAL A 307 29.99 6.32 -11.71
CA VAL A 307 29.17 5.38 -10.94
C VAL A 307 29.80 5.12 -9.58
N PRO A 308 28.99 4.83 -8.52
CA PRO A 308 29.52 4.43 -7.22
C PRO A 308 30.46 3.22 -7.33
N PRO A 309 31.52 3.14 -6.50
CA PRO A 309 32.38 1.96 -6.46
C PRO A 309 31.61 0.77 -5.87
N LEU A 310 31.99 -0.42 -6.24
CA LEU A 310 31.53 -1.66 -5.61
C LEU A 310 32.50 -2.06 -4.50
N GLY A 311 32.00 -2.60 -3.40
CA GLY A 311 32.81 -3.12 -2.30
C GLY A 311 33.49 -2.08 -1.43
N MET A 312 33.05 -0.81 -1.46
CA MET A 312 33.46 0.26 -0.54
C MET A 312 32.25 0.82 0.19
N TRP A 313 32.42 1.15 1.46
CA TRP A 313 31.41 1.83 2.27
C TRP A 313 31.71 3.35 2.39
N PRO A 314 30.73 4.17 2.85
CA PRO A 314 30.89 5.63 2.97
C PRO A 314 32.06 6.07 3.87
N ASP A 315 32.40 5.26 4.84
CA ASP A 315 33.55 5.47 5.75
C ASP A 315 34.89 5.04 5.13
N ARG A 316 34.91 4.76 3.81
CA ARG A 316 36.09 4.36 2.99
C ARG A 316 36.65 2.98 3.33
N TRP A 317 36.03 2.21 4.18
CA TRP A 317 36.39 0.81 4.31
C TRP A 317 36.06 0.05 3.03
N VAL A 318 36.92 -0.86 2.68
CA VAL A 318 36.83 -1.74 1.52
C VAL A 318 36.75 -3.19 1.97
N GLY A 319 35.86 -3.95 1.33
CA GLY A 319 35.65 -5.36 1.57
C GLY A 319 36.64 -6.26 0.80
N LYS A 320 36.27 -7.52 0.67
CA LYS A 320 37.05 -8.54 -0.03
C LYS A 320 37.27 -8.22 -1.51
N GLU A 321 36.30 -7.63 -2.16
CA GLU A 321 36.35 -7.24 -3.58
C GLU A 321 36.01 -5.76 -3.71
N PHE A 322 36.80 -5.02 -4.44
CA PHE A 322 36.61 -3.61 -4.74
C PHE A 322 36.67 -3.39 -6.24
N CYS A 323 35.77 -2.58 -6.75
CA CYS A 323 35.77 -2.20 -8.16
C CYS A 323 35.39 -0.73 -8.28
N VAL A 324 36.17 0.06 -9.02
CA VAL A 324 35.83 1.42 -9.37
C VAL A 324 36.04 1.69 -10.85
N THR A 325 35.06 2.37 -11.46
CA THR A 325 35.13 2.83 -12.85
C THR A 325 35.29 4.34 -12.86
N PHE A 326 36.33 4.81 -13.53
CA PHE A 326 36.62 6.24 -13.70
C PHE A 326 37.08 6.56 -15.15
N THR A 327 36.91 7.81 -15.56
CA THR A 327 37.30 8.30 -16.88
C THR A 327 38.36 9.37 -16.72
N PRO A 328 39.63 9.10 -17.16
CA PRO A 328 40.67 10.12 -17.20
C PRO A 328 40.26 11.25 -18.15
N GLN A 329 40.44 12.49 -17.71
CA GLN A 329 40.23 13.69 -18.53
C GLN A 329 41.47 14.11 -19.32
N ARG A 330 42.65 13.56 -18.97
CA ARG A 330 43.93 13.72 -19.62
C ARG A 330 44.61 12.36 -19.74
N LYS A 331 45.59 12.22 -20.67
CA LYS A 331 46.41 11.02 -20.74
C LYS A 331 47.20 10.86 -19.45
N ALA A 332 47.23 9.69 -18.88
CA ALA A 332 48.01 9.39 -17.69
C ALA A 332 48.93 8.18 -17.94
N ARG A 333 50.03 8.09 -17.19
CA ARG A 333 51.05 7.03 -17.30
C ARG A 333 50.95 6.00 -16.16
N GLY A 334 50.22 6.33 -15.13
CA GLY A 334 50.05 5.44 -14.00
C GLY A 334 48.83 5.75 -13.15
N VAL A 335 48.52 4.82 -12.26
CA VAL A 335 47.53 4.98 -11.17
C VAL A 335 48.31 4.78 -9.85
N GLU A 336 48.25 5.77 -8.98
CA GLU A 336 48.76 5.68 -7.62
C GLU A 336 47.65 5.33 -6.66
N LEU A 337 47.88 4.36 -5.80
CA LEU A 337 46.97 3.93 -4.75
C LEU A 337 47.57 4.22 -3.39
N GLU A 338 46.79 4.82 -2.51
CA GLU A 338 47.13 5.01 -1.11
C GLU A 338 46.09 4.32 -0.23
N LEU A 339 46.49 3.48 0.69
CA LEU A 339 45.61 2.69 1.55
C LEU A 339 46.25 2.41 2.93
N TRP A 340 45.40 1.98 3.85
CA TRP A 340 45.80 1.50 5.17
C TRP A 340 45.28 0.09 5.41
N ALA A 341 46.18 -0.82 5.80
CA ALA A 341 45.84 -2.19 6.22
C ALA A 341 45.73 -2.24 7.75
N PRO A 342 44.57 -2.65 8.32
CA PRO A 342 44.39 -2.58 9.77
C PRO A 342 45.14 -3.69 10.53
N ASP A 343 45.37 -3.45 11.83
CA ASP A 343 46.05 -4.39 12.75
C ASP A 343 45.23 -5.65 13.01
N GLN A 344 43.92 -5.62 12.79
CA GLN A 344 42.98 -6.72 13.04
C GLN A 344 43.06 -7.83 12.01
N LEU A 345 43.76 -7.64 10.91
CA LEU A 345 43.95 -8.71 9.90
C LEU A 345 44.73 -9.89 10.48
N SER A 346 44.47 -11.08 9.99
CA SER A 346 45.19 -12.32 10.38
C SER A 346 46.65 -12.37 9.93
N GLY A 347 47.04 -11.46 9.03
CA GLY A 347 48.39 -11.35 8.48
C GLY A 347 48.53 -10.11 7.59
N ASP A 348 49.66 -9.99 6.90
CA ASP A 348 49.83 -8.92 5.93
C ASP A 348 48.77 -9.01 4.82
N GLN A 349 48.28 -7.84 4.40
CA GLN A 349 47.34 -7.78 3.30
C GLN A 349 48.04 -8.03 1.97
N VAL A 350 47.46 -8.88 1.14
CA VAL A 350 47.90 -9.04 -0.25
C VAL A 350 46.71 -8.67 -1.15
N LEU A 351 46.95 -7.73 -2.05
CA LEU A 351 46.01 -7.21 -3.00
C LEU A 351 46.31 -7.74 -4.39
N ASP A 352 45.38 -8.48 -4.99
CA ASP A 352 45.46 -8.83 -6.40
C ASP A 352 44.71 -7.75 -7.19
N ILE A 353 45.41 -6.99 -8.02
CA ILE A 353 44.96 -5.78 -8.68
C ILE A 353 44.90 -6.01 -10.18
N GLU A 354 43.78 -5.61 -10.81
CA GLU A 354 43.61 -5.68 -12.26
C GLU A 354 43.10 -4.36 -12.82
N ILE A 355 43.77 -3.88 -13.90
CA ILE A 355 43.36 -2.70 -14.67
C ILE A 355 43.78 -2.88 -16.14
N LEU A 356 42.89 -2.66 -17.09
CA LEU A 356 43.13 -2.83 -18.54
C LEU A 356 43.81 -4.18 -18.89
N GLY A 357 43.40 -5.28 -18.20
CA GLY A 357 43.93 -6.63 -18.43
C GLY A 357 45.32 -6.87 -17.87
N LYS A 358 46.00 -5.85 -17.32
CA LYS A 358 47.27 -6.02 -16.57
C LYS A 358 46.96 -6.37 -15.12
N ARG A 359 47.85 -7.19 -14.52
CA ARG A 359 47.69 -7.67 -13.16
C ARG A 359 48.94 -7.41 -12.33
N TRP A 360 48.73 -7.02 -11.07
CA TRP A 360 49.75 -6.84 -10.06
C TRP A 360 49.34 -7.53 -8.77
N ALA A 361 50.31 -7.94 -8.00
CA ALA A 361 50.12 -8.33 -6.61
C ALA A 361 50.90 -7.36 -5.72
N HIS A 362 50.25 -6.72 -4.77
CA HIS A 362 50.87 -5.79 -3.84
C HIS A 362 50.67 -6.24 -2.39
N ARG A 363 51.77 -6.25 -1.62
CA ARG A 363 51.74 -6.64 -0.20
C ARG A 363 51.83 -5.40 0.67
N VAL A 364 50.99 -5.32 1.68
CA VAL A 364 50.96 -4.25 2.66
C VAL A 364 51.07 -4.86 4.05
N ALA A 365 52.03 -4.44 4.81
CA ALA A 365 52.20 -4.91 6.16
C ALA A 365 51.00 -4.55 7.03
N ARG A 366 50.55 -5.46 7.88
CA ARG A 366 49.50 -5.25 8.85
C ARG A 366 49.79 -4.02 9.72
N GLY A 367 48.77 -3.19 9.98
CA GLY A 367 48.87 -1.97 10.77
C GLY A 367 49.55 -0.79 10.05
N SER A 368 49.88 -0.92 8.74
CA SER A 368 50.65 0.09 8.03
C SER A 368 49.86 0.77 6.90
N ARG A 369 50.30 1.99 6.54
CA ARG A 369 49.93 2.65 5.30
C ARG A 369 50.87 2.25 4.19
N SER A 370 50.35 2.18 2.98
CA SER A 370 51.14 1.91 1.78
C SER A 370 50.67 2.82 0.66
N GLN A 371 51.62 3.39 -0.06
CA GLN A 371 51.43 4.11 -1.30
C GLN A 371 52.29 3.44 -2.37
N PHE A 372 51.68 3.12 -3.51
CA PHE A 372 52.36 2.47 -4.63
C PHE A 372 51.73 2.85 -5.97
N SER A 373 52.51 2.70 -7.03
CA SER A 373 52.11 3.08 -8.39
C SER A 373 51.98 1.87 -9.29
N LEU A 374 50.94 1.89 -10.12
CA LEU A 374 50.70 0.93 -11.19
C LEU A 374 51.07 1.59 -12.52
N ASP A 375 52.06 1.04 -13.21
CA ASP A 375 52.50 1.54 -14.53
C ASP A 375 51.50 1.07 -15.61
N VAL A 376 50.58 1.96 -15.98
CA VAL A 376 49.53 1.72 -16.96
C VAL A 376 49.20 2.97 -17.76
N LYS A 377 49.22 2.86 -19.08
CA LYS A 377 48.91 3.99 -19.97
C LYS A 377 47.38 4.13 -20.09
N LEU A 378 46.87 5.28 -19.68
CA LEU A 378 45.45 5.61 -19.74
C LEU A 378 45.17 6.67 -20.81
N SER A 379 44.15 6.41 -21.65
CA SER A 379 43.71 7.35 -22.65
C SER A 379 42.68 8.33 -22.07
N SER A 380 42.72 9.59 -22.51
CA SER A 380 41.68 10.56 -22.17
C SER A 380 40.34 10.16 -22.74
N GLY A 381 39.26 10.35 -21.97
CA GLY A 381 37.88 10.11 -22.37
C GLY A 381 37.45 8.65 -22.44
N THR A 382 38.34 7.69 -22.13
CA THR A 382 37.99 6.26 -22.12
C THR A 382 37.79 5.79 -20.68
N ALA A 383 36.63 5.18 -20.40
CA ALA A 383 36.33 4.61 -19.09
C ALA A 383 37.30 3.45 -18.77
N VAL A 384 37.78 3.43 -17.54
CA VAL A 384 38.73 2.44 -17.05
C VAL A 384 38.20 1.82 -15.77
N GLU A 385 38.24 0.50 -15.71
CA GLU A 385 37.85 -0.26 -14.54
C GLU A 385 39.11 -0.73 -13.77
N LEU A 386 39.18 -0.39 -12.48
CA LEU A 386 40.17 -0.87 -11.53
C LEU A 386 39.51 -1.86 -10.58
N LYS A 387 40.00 -3.10 -10.59
CA LYS A 387 39.53 -4.17 -9.70
C LYS A 387 40.62 -4.55 -8.72
N ILE A 388 40.23 -4.73 -7.45
CA ILE A 388 41.15 -5.15 -6.38
C ILE A 388 40.46 -6.27 -5.58
N ARG A 389 41.13 -7.41 -5.46
CA ARG A 389 40.74 -8.50 -4.58
C ARG A 389 41.68 -8.59 -3.40
N SER A 390 41.12 -8.63 -2.20
CA SER A 390 41.82 -8.70 -0.92
C SER A 390 41.90 -10.15 -0.44
N ARG A 391 43.07 -10.59 0.03
CA ARG A 391 43.23 -11.94 0.56
C ARG A 391 42.91 -12.07 2.04
N CYS A 392 43.10 -10.99 2.82
CA CYS A 392 42.76 -10.97 4.24
C CYS A 392 41.62 -9.98 4.50
N PHE A 393 40.73 -10.35 5.40
CA PHE A 393 39.62 -9.51 5.89
C PHE A 393 39.22 -9.95 7.29
N PHE A 394 38.52 -9.09 8.02
CA PHE A 394 37.97 -9.38 9.35
C PHE A 394 36.60 -8.76 9.50
N SER A 395 35.78 -9.27 10.45
CA SER A 395 34.56 -8.61 10.87
C SER A 395 34.73 -8.10 12.30
N PRO A 396 34.49 -6.80 12.58
CA PRO A 396 34.55 -6.26 13.94
C PRO A 396 33.64 -7.00 14.93
N ALA A 397 32.47 -7.44 14.48
CA ALA A 397 31.56 -8.24 15.31
C ALA A 397 32.15 -9.62 15.63
N ALA A 398 32.76 -10.29 14.67
CA ALA A 398 33.34 -11.63 14.86
C ALA A 398 34.53 -11.63 15.83
N ILE A 399 35.24 -10.51 15.97
CA ILE A 399 36.35 -10.35 16.90
C ILE A 399 35.95 -9.62 18.20
N GLY A 400 34.67 -9.35 18.41
CA GLY A 400 34.13 -8.75 19.64
C GLY A 400 34.43 -7.26 19.85
N GLN A 401 34.78 -6.52 18.80
CA GLN A 401 35.09 -5.08 18.89
C GLN A 401 33.86 -4.18 18.83
N SER A 402 32.83 -4.55 18.05
CA SER A 402 31.61 -3.79 17.88
C SER A 402 30.48 -4.66 17.32
N ALA A 403 29.30 -4.08 17.07
CA ALA A 403 28.19 -4.75 16.39
C ALA A 403 28.31 -4.71 14.84
N ASP A 404 29.41 -4.20 14.30
CA ASP A 404 29.65 -4.11 12.84
C ASP A 404 30.00 -5.49 12.29
N ASP A 405 29.13 -6.04 11.47
CA ASP A 405 29.23 -7.37 10.87
C ASP A 405 29.87 -7.38 9.47
N ARG A 406 30.25 -6.21 8.94
CA ARG A 406 30.89 -6.07 7.64
C ARG A 406 32.24 -6.83 7.59
N GLU A 407 32.54 -7.38 6.41
CA GLU A 407 33.87 -7.96 6.12
C GLU A 407 34.83 -6.86 5.64
N LEU A 408 35.66 -6.34 6.53
CA LEU A 408 36.59 -5.23 6.29
C LEU A 408 37.97 -5.74 5.94
N ALA A 409 38.56 -5.23 4.85
CA ALA A 409 39.86 -5.65 4.38
C ALA A 409 40.95 -4.59 4.52
N TRP A 410 40.66 -3.34 4.15
CA TRP A 410 41.55 -2.18 4.19
C TRP A 410 40.74 -0.90 4.03
N MET A 411 41.37 0.24 4.29
CA MET A 411 40.78 1.55 4.10
C MET A 411 41.41 2.27 2.91
N LEU A 412 40.58 2.74 1.98
CA LEU A 412 41.06 3.54 0.83
C LEU A 412 41.34 4.97 1.27
N LEU A 413 42.56 5.41 1.10
CA LEU A 413 43.00 6.79 1.42
C LEU A 413 43.02 7.68 0.18
N GLY A 414 43.43 7.16 -0.98
CA GLY A 414 43.47 7.90 -2.22
C GLY A 414 43.70 7.06 -3.47
N ILE A 415 43.21 7.56 -4.60
CA ILE A 415 43.54 7.13 -5.95
C ILE A 415 43.99 8.39 -6.71
N ALA A 416 45.18 8.42 -7.28
CA ALA A 416 45.66 9.52 -8.09
C ALA A 416 46.13 9.04 -9.47
N LEU A 417 45.96 9.89 -10.50
CA LEU A 417 46.50 9.62 -11.82
C LEU A 417 47.83 10.39 -11.98
N SER A 418 48.91 9.69 -12.35
CA SER A 418 50.20 10.29 -12.70
C SER A 418 50.26 10.57 -14.19
N HIS A 419 50.68 11.78 -14.56
CA HIS A 419 50.69 12.28 -15.95
C HIS A 419 52.09 12.27 -16.60
#